data_e673ec7a5004ee882f66c3375a2cb016
#
_entry.id   e673ec7a5004ee882f66c3375a2cb016
#
_cell.length_a   1.000
_cell.length_b   1.000
_cell.length_c   1.000
_cell.angle_alpha   90.00
_cell.angle_beta   90.00
_cell.angle_gamma   90.00
#
_symmetry.space_group_name_H-M   'P 1'
#
loop_
_entity.id
_entity.type
_entity.pdbx_description
1 polymer ?
#
loop_
_entity_poly.entity_id
_entity_poly.type
_entity_poly.pdbx_seq_one_letter_code
_entity_poly.pdbx_strand_id
1 'polypeptide(L)'
;MARTATFQQAIHEAIDQEMARDSTVVIMGEDISGGTGAEGESDAWGGPLGVTKGLHTKYGDRVMDTPITESAFVGAAIGAATSGLRPIAELMFIDFMGVCFDQIFNQAAKFRYMFGGKAQTPVVIRTMFGAGFRAAAQHSQG
;
A
#
# COMPACT_ATOMS: atom_id res chain seq x y z
N MET A 1 14.33 0.13 -28.25
CA MET A 1 14.27 1.56 -27.86
C MET A 1 13.84 1.62 -26.39
N ALA A 2 14.44 2.50 -25.58
CA ALA A 2 14.00 2.72 -24.20
C ALA A 2 12.58 3.33 -24.23
N ARG A 3 11.65 2.77 -23.44
CA ARG A 3 10.31 3.30 -23.27
C ARG A 3 10.33 4.39 -22.19
N THR A 4 9.68 5.50 -22.43
CA THR A 4 9.44 6.52 -21.40
C THR A 4 8.14 6.18 -20.66
N ALA A 5 8.17 6.19 -19.34
CA ALA A 5 7.01 6.00 -18.48
C ALA A 5 7.00 7.06 -17.37
N THR A 6 5.82 7.43 -16.89
CA THR A 6 5.70 8.22 -15.66
C THR A 6 6.04 7.38 -14.44
N PHE A 7 6.36 8.01 -13.30
CA PHE A 7 6.52 7.29 -12.03
C PHE A 7 5.27 6.48 -11.67
N GLN A 8 4.09 7.07 -11.82
CA GLN A 8 2.82 6.37 -11.61
C GLN A 8 2.71 5.09 -12.45
N GLN A 9 2.98 5.18 -13.75
CA GLN A 9 2.92 4.03 -14.65
C GLN A 9 3.94 2.96 -14.26
N ALA A 10 5.17 3.35 -13.94
CA ALA A 10 6.23 2.41 -13.57
C ALA A 10 5.90 1.67 -12.26
N ILE A 11 5.34 2.36 -11.27
CA ILE A 11 4.92 1.75 -10.00
C ILE A 11 3.73 0.81 -10.23
N HIS A 12 2.71 1.26 -10.99
CA HIS A 12 1.57 0.43 -11.34
C HIS A 12 2.00 -0.88 -12.03
N GLU A 13 2.86 -0.78 -13.02
CA GLU A 13 3.36 -1.96 -13.74
C GLU A 13 4.16 -2.90 -12.84
N ALA A 14 4.97 -2.36 -11.93
CA ALA A 14 5.71 -3.19 -10.98
C ALA A 14 4.76 -3.97 -10.06
N ILE A 15 3.73 -3.32 -9.54
CA ILE A 15 2.70 -3.97 -8.71
C ILE A 15 1.96 -5.04 -9.52
N ASP A 16 1.52 -4.70 -10.72
CA ASP A 16 0.80 -5.63 -11.60
C ASP A 16 1.63 -6.87 -11.92
N GLN A 17 2.90 -6.68 -12.25
CA GLN A 17 3.82 -7.78 -12.55
C GLN A 17 4.06 -8.68 -11.33
N GLU A 18 4.25 -8.10 -10.15
CA GLU A 18 4.47 -8.87 -8.93
C GLU A 18 3.20 -9.64 -8.50
N MET A 19 2.04 -9.02 -8.60
CA MET A 19 0.76 -9.68 -8.32
C MET A 19 0.45 -10.81 -9.31
N ALA A 20 0.85 -10.65 -10.57
CA ALA A 20 0.69 -11.70 -11.58
C ALA A 20 1.65 -12.88 -11.32
N ARG A 21 2.87 -12.59 -10.87
CA ARG A 21 3.93 -13.58 -10.65
C ARG A 21 3.75 -14.37 -9.35
N ASP A 22 3.25 -13.74 -8.30
CA ASP A 22 3.17 -14.31 -6.95
C ASP A 22 1.78 -14.06 -6.35
N SER A 23 1.05 -15.14 -6.10
CA SER A 23 -0.30 -15.09 -5.53
C SER A 23 -0.33 -14.63 -4.07
N THR A 24 0.81 -14.61 -3.38
CA THR A 24 0.92 -14.12 -2.00
C THR A 24 1.05 -12.60 -1.92
N VAL A 25 1.27 -11.92 -3.05
CA VAL A 25 1.31 -10.45 -3.11
C VAL A 25 -0.11 -9.92 -3.01
N VAL A 26 -0.34 -9.08 -2.02
CA VAL A 26 -1.61 -8.39 -1.76
C VAL A 26 -1.34 -6.90 -1.56
N ILE A 27 -2.31 -6.06 -1.85
CA ILE A 27 -2.22 -4.62 -1.58
C ILE A 27 -3.39 -4.19 -0.72
N MET A 28 -3.15 -3.35 0.26
CA MET A 28 -4.17 -2.80 1.16
C MET A 28 -3.92 -1.33 1.44
N GLY A 29 -4.98 -0.58 1.55
CA GLY A 29 -4.95 0.86 1.81
C GLY A 29 -6.31 1.51 1.59
N GLU A 30 -6.34 2.81 1.65
CA GLU A 30 -7.55 3.61 1.55
C GLU A 30 -7.87 3.92 0.09
N ASP A 31 -9.12 3.68 -0.34
CA ASP A 31 -9.65 3.99 -1.68
C ASP A 31 -8.82 3.41 -2.84
N ILE A 32 -8.19 2.26 -2.67
CA ILE A 32 -7.29 1.66 -3.67
C ILE A 32 -7.99 0.71 -4.63
N SER A 33 -9.16 0.18 -4.25
CA SER A 33 -9.91 -0.80 -5.05
C SER A 33 -11.00 -0.20 -5.93
N GLY A 34 -11.33 1.06 -5.76
CA GLY A 34 -12.35 1.70 -6.59
C GLY A 34 -13.20 2.76 -5.91
N GLY A 35 -12.74 3.36 -4.84
CA GLY A 35 -13.40 4.52 -4.25
C GLY A 35 -14.48 4.16 -3.23
N THR A 36 -15.71 4.64 -3.40
CA THR A 36 -16.71 4.66 -2.33
C THR A 36 -17.39 3.32 -2.02
N GLY A 37 -17.14 2.28 -2.81
CA GLY A 37 -17.82 0.99 -2.68
C GLY A 37 -19.30 1.01 -3.11
N ALA A 38 -19.72 2.03 -3.86
CA ALA A 38 -21.06 2.06 -4.41
C ALA A 38 -21.24 0.95 -5.45
N GLU A 39 -22.47 0.42 -5.53
CA GLU A 39 -22.80 -0.64 -6.48
C GLU A 39 -22.48 -0.20 -7.93
N GLY A 40 -21.65 -0.95 -8.62
CA GLY A 40 -21.20 -0.64 -9.97
C GLY A 40 -19.93 0.23 -10.06
N GLU A 41 -19.40 0.72 -8.97
CA GLU A 41 -18.12 1.41 -8.89
C GLU A 41 -16.97 0.44 -8.58
N SER A 42 -16.64 -0.44 -9.48
CA SER A 42 -15.41 -1.20 -9.33
C SER A 42 -14.25 -0.40 -9.90
N ASP A 43 -13.26 -0.12 -9.06
CA ASP A 43 -11.95 0.39 -9.47
C ASP A 43 -11.95 1.76 -10.19
N ALA A 44 -12.97 2.59 -9.88
CA ALA A 44 -13.17 3.88 -10.57
C ALA A 44 -11.99 4.85 -10.37
N TRP A 45 -11.31 4.79 -9.26
CA TRP A 45 -10.25 5.74 -8.90
C TRP A 45 -8.85 5.14 -8.96
N GLY A 46 -8.67 3.86 -8.60
CA GLY A 46 -7.37 3.23 -8.55
C GLY A 46 -6.43 3.90 -7.54
N GLY A 47 -7.01 4.26 -6.39
CA GLY A 47 -6.37 5.13 -5.42
C GLY A 47 -6.37 6.60 -5.86
N PRO A 48 -6.19 7.55 -4.94
CA PRO A 48 -6.14 8.99 -5.22
C PRO A 48 -5.07 9.38 -6.24
N LEU A 49 -4.05 8.55 -6.37
CA LEU A 49 -2.93 8.77 -7.29
C LEU A 49 -3.04 7.93 -8.57
N GLY A 50 -4.09 7.13 -8.72
CA GLY A 50 -4.31 6.26 -9.87
C GLY A 50 -3.30 5.12 -10.04
N VAL A 51 -2.50 4.82 -9.01
CA VAL A 51 -1.45 3.79 -9.07
C VAL A 51 -2.06 2.39 -9.10
N THR A 52 -3.17 2.17 -8.41
CA THR A 52 -3.83 0.86 -8.30
C THR A 52 -4.98 0.66 -9.29
N LYS A 53 -5.18 1.61 -10.20
CA LYS A 53 -6.28 1.56 -11.17
C LYS A 53 -6.28 0.28 -12.00
N GLY A 54 -7.41 -0.44 -12.02
CA GLY A 54 -7.59 -1.71 -12.74
C GLY A 54 -7.09 -2.94 -12.00
N LEU A 55 -6.34 -2.80 -10.91
CA LEU A 55 -5.81 -3.95 -10.18
C LEU A 55 -6.90 -4.74 -9.47
N HIS A 56 -7.89 -4.09 -8.88
CA HIS A 56 -9.01 -4.80 -8.24
C HIS A 56 -9.83 -5.61 -9.24
N THR A 57 -10.14 -5.05 -10.40
CA THR A 57 -10.83 -5.78 -11.47
C THR A 57 -10.05 -7.03 -11.90
N LYS A 58 -8.72 -6.98 -11.88
CA LYS A 58 -7.85 -8.07 -12.30
C LYS A 58 -7.59 -9.11 -11.20
N TYR A 59 -7.45 -8.67 -9.96
CA TYR A 59 -6.96 -9.50 -8.85
C TYR A 59 -7.95 -9.70 -7.71
N GLY A 60 -9.12 -9.06 -7.77
CA GLY A 60 -10.19 -9.21 -6.79
C GLY A 60 -9.73 -8.87 -5.37
N ASP A 61 -10.09 -9.73 -4.43
CA ASP A 61 -9.85 -9.55 -2.99
C ASP A 61 -8.38 -9.40 -2.58
N ARG A 62 -7.44 -9.51 -3.51
CA ARG A 62 -6.04 -9.20 -3.25
C ARG A 62 -5.73 -7.70 -3.28
N VAL A 63 -6.70 -6.89 -3.70
CA VAL A 63 -6.65 -5.43 -3.62
C VAL A 63 -7.75 -5.00 -2.66
N MET A 64 -7.37 -4.61 -1.45
CA MET A 64 -8.27 -4.46 -0.32
C MET A 64 -8.38 -3.00 0.12
N ASP A 65 -9.57 -2.44 0.03
CA ASP A 65 -9.85 -1.16 0.68
C ASP A 65 -9.93 -1.32 2.19
N THR A 66 -9.45 -0.32 2.88
CA THR A 66 -9.51 -0.24 4.34
C THR A 66 -10.20 1.04 4.77
N PRO A 67 -10.81 1.07 5.96
CA PRO A 67 -11.17 2.33 6.60
C PRO A 67 -9.94 3.24 6.77
N ILE A 68 -10.16 4.54 6.95
CA ILE A 68 -9.10 5.51 7.27
C ILE A 68 -8.57 5.21 8.68
N THR A 69 -7.54 4.38 8.75
CA THR A 69 -6.96 3.86 9.99
C THR A 69 -5.53 3.38 9.75
N GLU A 70 -4.60 4.26 9.50
CA GLU A 70 -3.24 3.91 9.06
C GLU A 70 -2.53 2.96 10.02
N SER A 71 -2.70 3.15 11.34
CA SER A 71 -2.16 2.21 12.33
C SER A 71 -2.73 0.81 12.18
N ALA A 72 -4.02 0.69 11.85
CA ALA A 72 -4.68 -0.60 11.74
C ALA A 72 -4.26 -1.33 10.46
N PHE A 73 -4.34 -0.70 9.30
CA PHE A 73 -4.03 -1.42 8.06
C PHE A 73 -2.52 -1.68 7.88
N VAL A 74 -1.65 -0.78 8.33
CA VAL A 74 -0.20 -1.05 8.33
C VAL A 74 0.12 -2.19 9.30
N GLY A 75 -0.51 -2.22 10.48
CA GLY A 75 -0.39 -3.34 11.42
C GLY A 75 -0.93 -4.65 10.83
N ALA A 76 -2.06 -4.62 10.13
CA ALA A 76 -2.61 -5.77 9.43
C ALA A 76 -1.68 -6.28 8.33
N ALA A 77 -1.06 -5.37 7.56
CA ALA A 77 -0.05 -5.74 6.57
C ALA A 77 1.15 -6.45 7.20
N ILE A 78 1.65 -5.96 8.32
CA ILE A 78 2.75 -6.60 9.04
C ILE A 78 2.34 -7.98 9.57
N GLY A 79 1.14 -8.13 10.13
CA GLY A 79 0.59 -9.42 10.54
C GLY A 79 0.44 -10.39 9.38
N ALA A 80 -0.05 -9.93 8.24
CA ALA A 80 -0.15 -10.72 7.02
C ALA A 80 1.23 -11.18 6.52
N ALA A 81 2.23 -10.29 6.59
CA ALA A 81 3.60 -10.62 6.22
C ALA A 81 4.18 -11.73 7.10
N THR A 82 3.94 -11.68 8.42
CA THR A 82 4.38 -12.76 9.32
C THR A 82 3.67 -14.09 9.08
N SER A 83 2.52 -14.06 8.42
CA SER A 83 1.71 -15.23 8.06
C SER A 83 2.00 -15.77 6.66
N GLY A 84 3.00 -15.24 5.98
CA GLY A 84 3.48 -15.73 4.69
C GLY A 84 2.99 -14.96 3.46
N LEU A 85 2.21 -13.90 3.62
CA LEU A 85 1.87 -13.00 2.53
C LEU A 85 3.00 -12.00 2.26
N ARG A 86 2.92 -11.33 1.12
CA ARG A 86 3.79 -10.23 0.69
C ARG A 86 2.96 -8.96 0.49
N PRO A 87 2.58 -8.30 1.55
CA PRO A 87 1.68 -7.17 1.46
C PRO A 87 2.40 -5.89 1.03
N ILE A 88 1.68 -5.10 0.24
CA ILE A 88 1.97 -3.71 -0.06
C ILE A 88 0.97 -2.87 0.73
N ALA A 89 1.43 -2.10 1.70
CA ALA A 89 0.60 -1.14 2.42
C ALA A 89 0.69 0.22 1.72
N GLU A 90 -0.44 0.69 1.22
CA GLU A 90 -0.55 1.99 0.57
C GLU A 90 -0.83 3.07 1.61
N LEU A 91 0.23 3.70 2.10
CA LEU A 91 0.14 4.84 3.00
C LEU A 91 0.15 6.12 2.16
N MET A 92 -1.01 6.70 1.95
CA MET A 92 -1.26 7.72 0.95
C MET A 92 -0.27 8.88 0.95
N PHE A 93 0.00 9.46 2.12
CA PHE A 93 0.99 10.54 2.29
C PHE A 93 1.96 10.20 3.43
N ILE A 94 3.22 10.60 3.28
CA ILE A 94 4.24 10.38 4.31
C ILE A 94 3.89 11.05 5.64
N ASP A 95 3.09 12.11 5.58
CA ASP A 95 2.54 12.82 6.74
C ASP A 95 1.86 11.87 7.72
N PHE A 96 1.17 10.86 7.22
CA PHE A 96 0.43 9.89 8.03
C PHE A 96 1.32 8.76 8.59
N MET A 97 2.61 8.75 8.24
CA MET A 97 3.55 7.81 8.84
C MET A 97 3.65 7.98 10.36
N GLY A 98 3.48 9.21 10.85
CA GLY A 98 3.45 9.49 12.27
C GLY A 98 2.37 8.73 13.04
N VAL A 99 1.19 8.54 12.43
CA VAL A 99 0.07 7.81 13.04
C VAL A 99 0.36 6.31 13.16
N CYS A 100 1.07 5.73 12.18
CA CYS A 100 1.36 4.30 12.13
C CYS A 100 2.82 3.95 12.45
N PHE A 101 3.59 4.90 12.95
CA PHE A 101 5.04 4.73 13.15
C PHE A 101 5.39 3.59 14.11
N ASP A 102 4.57 3.34 15.13
CA ASP A 102 4.76 2.20 16.02
C ASP A 102 4.76 0.87 15.26
N GLN A 103 3.86 0.72 14.32
CA GLN A 103 3.76 -0.50 13.52
C GLN A 103 5.03 -0.72 12.68
N ILE A 104 5.62 0.34 12.17
CA ILE A 104 6.85 0.28 11.38
C ILE A 104 8.06 0.06 12.27
N PHE A 105 8.22 0.93 13.28
CA PHE A 105 9.43 0.99 14.11
C PHE A 105 9.54 -0.14 15.14
N ASN A 106 8.42 -0.51 15.77
CA ASN A 106 8.42 -1.55 16.79
C ASN A 106 8.05 -2.92 16.24
N GLN A 107 7.05 -3.01 15.37
CA GLN A 107 6.57 -4.30 14.89
C GLN A 107 7.41 -4.77 13.68
N ALA A 108 7.33 -4.10 12.55
CA ALA A 108 8.02 -4.56 11.33
C ALA A 108 9.54 -4.68 11.52
N ALA A 109 10.16 -3.64 12.07
CA ALA A 109 11.61 -3.58 12.20
C ALA A 109 12.19 -4.57 13.23
N LYS A 110 11.42 -4.94 14.25
CA LYS A 110 11.95 -5.70 15.40
C LYS A 110 11.47 -7.15 15.50
N PHE A 111 10.39 -7.53 14.79
CA PHE A 111 9.83 -8.88 14.89
C PHE A 111 10.86 -9.98 14.65
N ARG A 112 11.70 -9.82 13.63
CA ARG A 112 12.75 -10.82 13.36
C ARG A 112 13.68 -11.03 14.55
N TYR A 113 14.08 -9.96 15.21
CA TYR A 113 14.92 -10.05 16.42
C TYR A 113 14.14 -10.64 17.60
N MET A 114 12.94 -10.14 17.87
CA MET A 114 12.10 -10.56 18.99
C MET A 114 11.74 -12.05 18.94
N PHE A 115 11.58 -12.61 17.77
CA PHE A 115 11.23 -14.02 17.54
C PHE A 115 12.44 -14.89 17.17
N GLY A 116 13.65 -14.48 17.57
CA GLY A 116 14.86 -15.29 17.40
C GLY A 116 15.18 -15.62 15.93
N GLY A 117 14.89 -14.72 15.02
CA GLY A 117 15.14 -14.87 13.59
C GLY A 117 14.08 -15.67 12.83
N LYS A 118 13.06 -16.23 13.48
CA LYS A 118 12.03 -17.07 12.86
C LYS A 118 10.96 -16.26 12.13
N ALA A 119 10.58 -15.09 12.65
CA ALA A 119 9.61 -14.22 11.99
C ALA A 119 10.27 -13.43 10.85
N GLN A 120 9.51 -13.23 9.79
CA GLN A 120 9.87 -12.35 8.68
C GLN A 120 8.71 -11.40 8.42
N THR A 121 9.03 -10.17 8.03
CA THR A 121 8.06 -9.12 7.72
C THR A 121 8.31 -8.55 6.33
N PRO A 122 8.13 -9.34 5.26
CA PRO A 122 8.34 -8.89 3.87
C PRO A 122 7.20 -7.96 3.43
N VAL A 123 7.09 -6.81 4.08
CA VAL A 123 6.11 -5.77 3.79
C VAL A 123 6.75 -4.64 2.99
N VAL A 124 6.03 -4.12 2.00
CA VAL A 124 6.37 -2.88 1.31
C VAL A 124 5.38 -1.81 1.80
N ILE A 125 5.89 -0.69 2.26
CA ILE A 125 5.07 0.48 2.61
C ILE A 125 5.33 1.52 1.53
N ARG A 126 4.31 1.80 0.73
CA ARG A 126 4.38 2.80 -0.33
C ARG A 126 3.72 4.09 0.14
N THR A 127 4.37 5.20 -0.08
CA THR A 127 3.84 6.52 0.30
C THR A 127 4.29 7.59 -0.70
N MET A 128 3.62 8.71 -0.69
CA MET A 128 3.97 9.90 -1.45
C MET A 128 4.44 11.00 -0.51
N PHE A 129 5.41 11.78 -0.96
CA PHE A 129 5.85 12.99 -0.26
C PHE A 129 6.11 14.13 -1.24
N GLY A 130 6.15 15.34 -0.72
CA GLY A 130 6.53 16.54 -1.46
C GLY A 130 5.52 17.68 -1.34
N ALA A 131 5.99 18.87 -1.66
CA ALA A 131 5.20 20.09 -1.66
C ALA A 131 4.58 20.37 -3.04
N GLY A 132 3.65 21.33 -3.09
CA GLY A 132 3.05 21.80 -4.36
C GLY A 132 1.68 21.20 -4.68
N PHE A 133 1.24 20.20 -3.97
CA PHE A 133 -0.09 19.60 -4.12
C PHE A 133 -1.23 20.54 -3.66
N ARG A 134 -0.90 21.56 -2.88
CA ARG A 134 -1.85 22.56 -2.32
C ARG A 134 -2.92 21.97 -1.40
N ALA A 135 -2.59 20.90 -0.70
CA ALA A 135 -3.48 20.22 0.24
C ALA A 135 -3.20 20.56 1.72
N ALA A 136 -2.69 21.74 1.97
CA ALA A 136 -2.30 22.25 3.28
C ALA A 136 -1.12 21.51 3.95
N ALA A 137 -0.79 21.91 5.19
CA ALA A 137 0.41 21.45 5.88
C ALA A 137 0.43 19.93 6.13
N GLN A 138 -0.72 19.32 6.41
CA GLN A 138 -0.83 17.89 6.71
C GLN A 138 -0.65 16.95 5.50
N HIS A 139 -0.43 17.51 4.30
CA HIS A 139 -0.18 16.75 3.08
C HIS A 139 1.04 17.30 2.30
N SER A 140 1.97 17.92 2.98
CA SER A 140 3.06 18.66 2.34
C SER A 140 4.40 18.52 3.07
N GLN A 141 4.51 17.49 3.92
CA GLN A 141 5.75 17.20 4.62
C GLN A 141 6.70 16.38 3.73
N GLY A 142 7.99 16.48 3.99
CA GLY A 142 9.00 15.77 3.23
C GLY A 142 10.40 16.12 3.68
#